data_26b680b77f8e027a6ea3a3390e9d72af
#
_entry.id   26b680b77f8e027a6ea3a3390e9d72af
#
_cell.length_a   1.000
_cell.length_b   1.000
_cell.length_c   1.000
_cell.angle_alpha   90.00
_cell.angle_beta   90.00
_cell.angle_gamma   90.00
#
_symmetry.space_group_name_H-M   'P 1'
#
loop_
_entity.id
_entity.type
_entity.pdbx_description
1 polymer ?
#
loop_
_entity_poly.entity_id
_entity_poly.type
_entity_poly.pdbx_seq_one_letter_code
_entity_poly.pdbx_strand_id
1 'polypeptide(L)'
;MKKFLVMATLLVATLTVSAQEYNWAVGVRGGGFSGITAKKNNGNSALEAGVSFSSVGLNVDGVYLLQQPVITEGFSLYYGGGAYVGLYSEALAVGAEGVVGLEYQIPGAPIAFSIDYRPAINVIPAVGFNFYNFGLGVKYCF
;
A
#
# COMPACT_ATOMS: atom_id res chain seq x y z
N MET A 1 -4.52 -20.36 15.70
CA MET A 1 -5.73 -19.57 15.94
C MET A 1 -5.70 -18.77 17.22
N LYS A 2 -5.20 -19.31 18.33
CA LYS A 2 -5.06 -18.56 19.58
C LYS A 2 -4.11 -17.36 19.45
N LYS A 3 -3.02 -17.51 18.70
CA LYS A 3 -2.07 -16.41 18.42
C LYS A 3 -2.69 -15.31 17.60
N PHE A 4 -3.61 -15.62 16.72
CA PHE A 4 -4.34 -14.67 15.90
C PHE A 4 -5.30 -13.82 16.74
N LEU A 5 -5.97 -14.48 17.69
CA LEU A 5 -6.85 -13.81 18.64
C LEU A 5 -6.10 -12.86 19.57
N VAL A 6 -4.93 -13.27 20.03
CA VAL A 6 -4.08 -12.41 20.88
C VAL A 6 -3.57 -11.20 20.12
N MET A 7 -3.16 -11.36 18.87
CA MET A 7 -2.76 -10.25 18.03
C MET A 7 -3.93 -9.31 17.72
N ALA A 8 -5.10 -9.86 17.44
CA ALA A 8 -6.30 -9.08 17.23
C ALA A 8 -6.71 -8.29 18.49
N THR A 9 -6.57 -8.92 19.67
CA THR A 9 -6.87 -8.26 20.94
C THR A 9 -5.86 -7.16 21.27
N LEU A 10 -4.58 -7.38 20.98
CA LEU A 10 -3.55 -6.36 21.12
C LEU A 10 -3.78 -5.20 20.16
N LEU A 11 -4.21 -5.46 18.94
CA LEU A 11 -4.61 -4.44 17.98
C LEU A 11 -5.80 -3.61 18.50
N VAL A 12 -6.79 -4.27 19.07
CA VAL A 12 -7.96 -3.61 19.64
C VAL A 12 -7.58 -2.78 20.88
N ALA A 13 -6.65 -3.25 21.69
CA ALA A 13 -6.20 -2.54 22.89
C ALA A 13 -5.44 -1.25 22.57
N THR A 14 -4.86 -1.13 21.37
CA THR A 14 -4.17 0.07 20.92
C THR A 14 -5.08 1.06 20.19
N LEU A 15 -6.36 0.76 20.08
CA LEU A 15 -7.35 1.59 19.38
C LEU A 15 -7.69 2.91 20.09
N THR A 16 -7.09 3.18 21.23
CA THR A 16 -7.29 4.42 21.97
C THR A 16 -6.47 5.60 21.44
N VAL A 17 -5.66 5.38 20.42
CA VAL A 17 -4.84 6.43 19.83
C VAL A 17 -5.69 7.24 18.85
N SER A 18 -5.60 8.55 18.95
CA SER A 18 -6.29 9.45 18.03
C SER A 18 -5.82 9.22 16.61
N ALA A 19 -6.77 8.92 15.71
CA ALA A 19 -6.49 8.45 14.37
C ALA A 19 -6.66 9.55 13.29
N GLN A 20 -6.51 10.82 13.64
CA GLN A 20 -6.73 11.91 12.69
C GLN A 20 -5.58 12.12 11.73
N GLU A 21 -4.36 11.95 12.19
CA GLU A 21 -3.17 12.01 11.33
C GLU A 21 -2.20 10.94 11.82
N TYR A 22 -1.67 10.18 10.87
CA TYR A 22 -0.69 9.17 11.19
C TYR A 22 0.63 9.49 10.53
N ASN A 23 1.74 9.09 11.18
CA ASN A 23 3.06 9.19 10.60
C ASN A 23 3.43 7.94 9.81
N TRP A 24 3.05 6.79 10.31
CA TRP A 24 3.35 5.49 9.72
C TRP A 24 2.09 4.67 9.57
N ALA A 25 2.04 3.89 8.50
CA ALA A 25 1.02 2.88 8.30
C ALA A 25 1.68 1.62 7.77
N VAL A 26 1.32 0.49 8.36
CA VAL A 26 1.80 -0.81 7.93
C VAL A 26 0.58 -1.69 7.69
N GLY A 27 0.58 -2.39 6.58
CA GLY A 27 -0.57 -3.20 6.27
C GLY A 27 -0.35 -4.23 5.19
N VAL A 28 -1.45 -4.75 4.70
CA VAL A 28 -1.48 -5.76 3.66
C VAL A 28 -2.27 -5.23 2.46
N ARG A 29 -1.88 -5.69 1.31
CA ARG A 29 -2.56 -5.37 0.06
C ARG A 29 -2.82 -6.66 -0.70
N GLY A 30 -4.02 -6.79 -1.20
CA GLY A 30 -4.42 -7.91 -2.06
C GLY A 30 -4.90 -7.39 -3.41
N GLY A 31 -4.79 -8.22 -4.43
CA GLY A 31 -5.19 -7.87 -5.79
C GLY A 31 -4.25 -8.51 -6.79
N GLY A 32 -3.80 -7.73 -7.77
CA GLY A 32 -2.86 -8.22 -8.79
C GLY A 32 -1.57 -8.76 -8.20
N PHE A 33 -1.04 -8.06 -7.20
CA PHE A 33 0.04 -8.55 -6.35
C PHE A 33 -0.40 -8.43 -4.90
N SER A 34 -0.11 -9.43 -4.12
CA SER A 34 -0.47 -9.46 -2.71
C SER A 34 0.78 -9.40 -1.85
N GLY A 35 0.75 -8.57 -0.81
CA GLY A 35 1.93 -8.41 0.01
C GLY A 35 1.74 -7.48 1.19
N ILE A 36 2.87 -7.05 1.72
CA ILE A 36 2.95 -6.18 2.89
C ILE A 36 3.46 -4.82 2.43
N THR A 37 2.85 -3.76 2.97
CA THR A 37 3.25 -2.40 2.66
C THR A 37 3.54 -1.62 3.93
N ALA A 38 4.49 -0.69 3.82
CA ALA A 38 4.78 0.29 4.86
C ALA A 38 4.77 1.68 4.23
N LYS A 39 4.06 2.59 4.85
CA LYS A 39 3.87 3.94 4.35
C LYS A 39 4.27 4.94 5.42
N LYS A 40 5.10 5.88 5.05
CA LYS A 40 5.45 7.02 5.91
C LYS A 40 4.81 8.28 5.37
N ASN A 41 4.03 8.92 6.20
CA ASN A 41 3.30 10.13 5.84
C ASN A 41 4.08 11.36 6.29
N ASN A 42 4.18 12.36 5.42
CA ASN A 42 4.85 13.63 5.68
C ASN A 42 3.92 14.81 5.34
N GLY A 43 2.76 14.86 5.97
CA GLY A 43 1.76 15.88 5.65
C GLY A 43 1.01 15.55 4.37
N ASN A 44 1.23 16.34 3.31
CA ASN A 44 0.54 16.12 2.04
C ASN A 44 1.21 15.11 1.12
N SER A 45 2.34 14.56 1.54
CA SER A 45 3.07 13.57 0.77
C SER A 45 3.36 12.34 1.61
N ALA A 46 3.66 11.24 0.95
CA ALA A 46 3.96 9.99 1.60
C ALA A 46 4.94 9.17 0.77
N LEU A 47 5.73 8.37 1.45
CA LEU A 47 6.55 7.33 0.83
C LEU A 47 5.99 5.98 1.23
N GLU A 48 5.72 5.14 0.26
CA GLU A 48 5.26 3.77 0.50
C GLU A 48 6.24 2.79 -0.11
N ALA A 49 6.60 1.79 0.67
CA ALA A 49 7.40 0.67 0.20
C ALA A 49 6.62 -0.60 0.42
N GLY A 50 6.78 -1.55 -0.48
CA GLY A 50 6.07 -2.81 -0.40
C GLY A 50 6.90 -3.98 -0.84
N VAL A 51 6.55 -5.14 -0.30
CA VAL A 51 7.05 -6.43 -0.75
C VAL A 51 5.84 -7.27 -1.06
N SER A 52 5.72 -7.69 -2.29
CA SER A 52 4.58 -8.47 -2.74
C SER A 52 5.03 -9.77 -3.39
N PHE A 53 4.16 -10.74 -3.33
CA PHE A 53 4.41 -12.08 -3.83
C PHE A 53 3.35 -12.43 -4.86
N SER A 54 3.78 -13.16 -5.86
CA SER A 54 2.87 -13.75 -6.83
C SER A 54 3.30 -15.19 -7.09
N SER A 55 2.51 -15.91 -7.87
CA SER A 55 2.85 -17.28 -8.25
C SER A 55 4.17 -17.39 -9.03
N VAL A 56 4.64 -16.29 -9.58
CA VAL A 56 5.84 -16.26 -10.44
C VAL A 56 7.05 -15.62 -9.77
N GLY A 57 6.90 -14.99 -8.61
CA GLY A 57 8.06 -14.40 -7.94
C GLY A 57 7.73 -13.39 -6.86
N LEU A 58 8.77 -12.62 -6.53
CA LEU A 58 8.77 -11.58 -5.51
C LEU A 58 8.90 -10.22 -6.17
N ASN A 59 8.16 -9.24 -5.67
CA ASN A 59 8.26 -7.87 -6.15
C ASN A 59 8.50 -6.93 -4.97
N VAL A 60 9.45 -6.02 -5.14
CA VAL A 60 9.74 -4.96 -4.17
C VAL A 60 9.53 -3.62 -4.87
N ASP A 61 8.77 -2.75 -4.26
CA ASP A 61 8.46 -1.46 -4.84
C ASP A 61 8.58 -0.33 -3.85
N GLY A 62 8.77 0.86 -4.39
CA GLY A 62 8.76 2.09 -3.64
C GLY A 62 8.08 3.18 -4.45
N VAL A 63 7.14 3.87 -3.84
CA VAL A 63 6.36 4.92 -4.51
C VAL A 63 6.32 6.18 -3.67
N TYR A 64 6.33 7.31 -4.35
CA TYR A 64 6.11 8.61 -3.75
C TYR A 64 4.68 9.04 -4.05
N LEU A 65 3.94 9.37 -3.03
CA LEU A 65 2.51 9.68 -3.12
C LEU A 65 2.24 11.11 -2.67
N LEU A 66 1.33 11.75 -3.36
CA LEU A 66 0.68 12.96 -2.91
C LEU A 66 -0.71 12.56 -2.40
N GLN A 67 -1.05 12.98 -1.21
CA GLN A 67 -2.29 12.62 -0.56
C GLN A 67 -2.99 13.85 -0.04
N GLN A 68 -4.29 13.96 -0.33
CA GLN A 68 -5.09 15.08 0.10
C GLN A 68 -6.48 14.61 0.50
N PRO A 69 -7.10 15.24 1.51
CA PRO A 69 -8.45 14.90 1.90
C PRO A 69 -9.44 15.30 0.81
N VAL A 70 -10.42 14.43 0.55
CA VAL A 70 -11.46 14.65 -0.45
C VAL A 70 -12.80 14.16 0.09
N ILE A 71 -13.89 14.68 -0.47
CA ILE A 71 -15.27 14.27 -0.21
C ILE A 71 -15.69 14.61 1.21
N THR A 72 -15.22 13.86 2.20
CA THR A 72 -15.61 14.01 3.59
C THR A 72 -14.48 13.56 4.50
N GLU A 73 -14.64 13.78 5.79
CA GLU A 73 -13.66 13.42 6.80
C GLU A 73 -13.33 11.93 6.75
N GLY A 74 -12.05 11.61 6.76
CA GLY A 74 -11.55 10.25 6.69
C GLY A 74 -11.19 9.78 5.30
N PHE A 75 -11.73 10.37 4.26
CA PHE A 75 -11.39 10.01 2.88
C PHE A 75 -10.22 10.85 2.36
N SER A 76 -9.29 10.20 1.70
CA SER A 76 -8.15 10.84 1.05
C SER A 76 -7.97 10.29 -0.35
N LEU A 77 -7.68 11.17 -1.28
CA LEU A 77 -7.20 10.78 -2.60
C LEU A 77 -5.68 10.78 -2.57
N TYR A 78 -5.07 9.70 -3.04
CA TYR A 78 -3.63 9.65 -3.21
C TYR A 78 -3.27 9.26 -4.63
N TYR A 79 -2.18 9.83 -5.11
CA TYR A 79 -1.66 9.55 -6.43
C TYR A 79 -0.16 9.81 -6.44
N GLY A 80 0.53 9.15 -7.33
CA GLY A 80 1.97 9.32 -7.44
C GLY A 80 2.59 8.28 -8.33
N GLY A 81 3.85 8.04 -8.11
CA GLY A 81 4.58 7.07 -8.90
C GLY A 81 5.86 6.64 -8.23
N GLY A 82 6.44 5.62 -8.77
CA GLY A 82 7.67 5.06 -8.26
C GLY A 82 8.25 4.00 -9.16
N ALA A 83 9.04 3.14 -8.57
CA ALA A 83 9.73 2.09 -9.28
C ALA A 83 9.61 0.78 -8.53
N TYR A 84 9.78 -0.30 -9.26
CA TYR A 84 9.75 -1.64 -8.68
C TYR A 84 10.85 -2.52 -9.28
N VAL A 85 11.22 -3.53 -8.49
CA VAL A 85 12.12 -4.59 -8.92
C VAL A 85 11.41 -5.91 -8.66
N GLY A 86 11.24 -6.70 -9.69
CA GLY A 86 10.66 -8.04 -9.60
C GLY A 86 11.75 -9.09 -9.72
N LEU A 87 11.73 -10.04 -8.77
CA LEU A 87 12.63 -11.18 -8.76
C LEU A 87 11.84 -12.42 -9.13
N TYR A 88 12.06 -12.91 -10.34
CA TYR A 88 11.43 -14.12 -10.85
C TYR A 88 12.46 -15.23 -10.93
N SER A 89 12.00 -16.46 -11.03
CA SER A 89 12.89 -17.63 -10.97
C SER A 89 14.01 -17.63 -11.99
N GLU A 90 13.85 -16.94 -13.12
CA GLU A 90 14.84 -16.92 -14.21
C GLU A 90 15.18 -15.51 -14.69
N ALA A 91 14.59 -14.47 -14.13
CA ALA A 91 14.75 -13.13 -14.64
C ALA A 91 14.59 -12.07 -13.57
N LEU A 92 15.25 -10.94 -13.76
CA LEU A 92 15.08 -9.73 -13.00
C LEU A 92 14.24 -8.76 -13.85
N ALA A 93 13.19 -8.23 -13.28
CA ALA A 93 12.38 -7.20 -13.93
C ALA A 93 12.53 -5.89 -13.17
N VAL A 94 12.72 -4.81 -13.90
CA VAL A 94 12.77 -3.46 -13.34
C VAL A 94 11.80 -2.59 -14.11
N GLY A 95 11.05 -1.79 -13.41
CA GLY A 95 10.08 -0.92 -14.06
C GLY A 95 9.66 0.26 -13.21
N ALA A 96 8.78 1.04 -13.77
CA ALA A 96 8.14 2.18 -13.11
C ALA A 96 6.65 1.92 -12.99
N GLU A 97 6.07 2.48 -11.95
CA GLU A 97 4.63 2.36 -11.73
C GLU A 97 4.01 3.69 -11.34
N GLY A 98 2.77 3.88 -11.76
CA GLY A 98 1.94 4.95 -11.26
C GLY A 98 0.97 4.40 -10.22
N VAL A 99 0.45 5.28 -9.39
CA VAL A 99 -0.53 4.91 -8.37
C VAL A 99 -1.59 5.98 -8.33
N VAL A 100 -2.84 5.56 -8.31
CA VAL A 100 -3.97 6.41 -7.95
C VAL A 100 -4.93 5.60 -7.09
N GLY A 101 -5.40 6.18 -6.01
CA GLY A 101 -6.28 5.46 -5.11
C GLY A 101 -7.01 6.34 -4.13
N LEU A 102 -7.91 5.71 -3.40
CA LEU A 102 -8.66 6.31 -2.33
C LEU A 102 -8.35 5.55 -1.04
N GLU A 103 -8.16 6.29 0.02
CA GLU A 103 -7.94 5.76 1.35
C GLU A 103 -9.02 6.27 2.28
N TYR A 104 -9.59 5.37 3.05
CA TYR A 104 -10.53 5.72 4.10
C TYR A 104 -9.96 5.33 5.44
N GLN A 105 -9.65 6.33 6.25
CA GLN A 105 -9.23 6.12 7.62
C GLN A 105 -10.46 6.21 8.52
N ILE A 106 -10.71 5.15 9.28
CA ILE A 106 -11.88 5.09 10.17
C ILE A 106 -11.69 6.11 11.28
N PRO A 107 -12.61 7.07 11.44
CA PRO A 107 -12.53 8.03 12.53
C PRO A 107 -12.55 7.33 13.89
N GLY A 108 -11.60 7.68 14.75
CA GLY A 108 -11.47 7.07 16.07
C GLY A 108 -10.78 5.72 16.10
N ALA A 109 -10.29 5.22 14.98
CA ALA A 109 -9.58 3.95 14.90
C ALA A 109 -8.29 4.10 14.06
N PRO A 110 -7.21 3.40 14.41
CA PRO A 110 -5.96 3.47 13.66
C PRO A 110 -5.95 2.49 12.47
N ILE A 111 -7.06 2.38 11.77
CA ILE A 111 -7.22 1.47 10.65
C ILE A 111 -7.66 2.26 9.42
N ALA A 112 -7.01 2.00 8.30
CA ALA A 112 -7.35 2.60 7.02
C ALA A 112 -7.59 1.50 5.98
N PHE A 113 -8.61 1.70 5.18
CA PHE A 113 -8.88 0.87 4.01
C PHE A 113 -8.49 1.65 2.78
N SER A 114 -7.97 0.95 1.79
CA SER A 114 -7.59 1.58 0.53
C SER A 114 -8.01 0.74 -0.66
N ILE A 115 -8.33 1.44 -1.74
CA ILE A 115 -8.50 0.84 -3.05
C ILE A 115 -7.62 1.64 -4.00
N ASP A 116 -6.81 0.94 -4.79
CA ASP A 116 -5.89 1.61 -5.70
C ASP A 116 -5.79 0.93 -7.05
N TYR A 117 -5.28 1.69 -7.99
CA TYR A 117 -4.94 1.26 -9.33
C TYR A 117 -3.48 1.60 -9.58
N ARG A 118 -2.69 0.60 -9.96
CA ARG A 118 -1.23 0.76 -10.16
C ARG A 118 -0.82 0.31 -11.56
N PRO A 119 -0.96 1.16 -12.56
CA PRO A 119 -0.43 0.84 -13.88
C PRO A 119 1.10 0.83 -13.83
N ALA A 120 1.69 -0.12 -14.51
CA ALA A 120 3.12 -0.34 -14.46
C ALA A 120 3.72 -0.52 -15.85
N ILE A 121 4.96 -0.10 -16.01
CA ILE A 121 5.74 -0.26 -17.23
C ILE A 121 7.01 -0.99 -16.87
N ASN A 122 7.22 -2.16 -17.45
CA ASN A 122 8.48 -2.89 -17.38
C ASN A 122 9.48 -2.30 -18.36
N VAL A 123 10.70 -2.08 -17.91
CA VAL A 123 11.80 -1.58 -18.74
C VAL A 123 12.82 -2.68 -19.00
N ILE A 124 13.05 -3.54 -18.03
CA ILE A 124 13.99 -4.66 -18.10
C ILE A 124 13.23 -5.94 -17.70
N PRO A 125 13.37 -7.06 -18.40
CA PRO A 125 14.25 -7.33 -19.55
C PRO A 125 13.75 -6.78 -20.88
N ALA A 126 12.46 -6.41 -20.95
CA ALA A 126 11.87 -5.86 -22.15
C ALA A 126 10.77 -4.87 -21.76
N VAL A 127 10.44 -3.96 -22.65
CA VAL A 127 9.37 -3.00 -22.43
C VAL A 127 8.04 -3.74 -22.46
N GLY A 128 7.27 -3.61 -21.38
CA GLY A 128 5.96 -4.19 -21.25
C GLY A 128 5.06 -3.32 -20.39
N PHE A 129 3.76 -3.48 -20.55
CA PHE A 129 2.78 -2.68 -19.83
C PHE A 129 1.86 -3.60 -19.03
N ASN A 130 1.57 -3.20 -17.81
CA ASN A 130 0.57 -3.87 -16.97
C ASN A 130 -0.41 -2.82 -16.46
N PHE A 131 -1.62 -2.87 -16.97
CA PHE A 131 -2.68 -1.93 -16.60
C PHE A 131 -3.79 -2.58 -15.78
N TYR A 132 -3.59 -3.81 -15.29
CA TYR A 132 -4.62 -4.58 -14.59
C TYR A 132 -4.36 -4.71 -13.09
N ASN A 133 -3.46 -3.92 -12.54
CA ASN A 133 -3.10 -4.03 -11.14
C ASN A 133 -4.01 -3.17 -10.26
N PHE A 134 -5.18 -3.70 -9.96
CA PHE A 134 -6.09 -3.15 -8.95
C PHE A 134 -5.84 -3.84 -7.63
N GLY A 135 -5.97 -3.11 -6.54
CA GLY A 135 -5.74 -3.68 -5.22
C GLY A 135 -6.62 -3.08 -4.15
N LEU A 136 -6.81 -3.88 -3.13
CA LEU A 136 -7.46 -3.49 -1.88
C LEU A 136 -6.46 -3.63 -0.76
N GLY A 137 -6.43 -2.66 0.14
CA GLY A 137 -5.48 -2.66 1.25
C GLY A 137 -6.15 -2.38 2.57
N VAL A 138 -5.54 -2.92 3.62
CA VAL A 138 -5.88 -2.60 5.01
C VAL A 138 -4.58 -2.26 5.72
N LYS A 139 -4.55 -1.11 6.36
CA LYS A 139 -3.35 -0.61 7.03
C LYS A 139 -3.65 -0.24 8.47
N TYR A 140 -2.68 -0.51 9.33
CA TYR A 140 -2.65 -0.04 10.69
C TYR A 140 -1.83 1.25 10.73
N CYS A 141 -2.45 2.32 11.23
CA CYS A 141 -1.86 3.65 11.27
C CYS A 141 -1.41 4.01 12.69
N PHE A 142 -0.21 4.54 12.83
CA PHE A 142 0.32 4.91 14.14
C PHE A 142 1.32 6.07 14.09
#